data_8ee61cd47a037f9984b22a6b0391899e
#
_entry.id   8ee61cd47a037f9984b22a6b0391899e
#
_cell.length_a   1.000
_cell.length_b   1.000
_cell.length_c   1.000
_cell.angle_alpha   90.00
_cell.angle_beta   90.00
_cell.angle_gamma   90.00
#
_symmetry.space_group_name_H-M   'P 1'
#
loop_
_entity.id
_entity.type
_entity.pdbx_description
1 polymer ?
#
loop_
_entity_poly.entity_id
_entity_poly.type
_entity_poly.pdbx_seq_one_letter_code
_entity_poly.pdbx_strand_id
1 'polypeptide(L)'
;LADVGGAKKTKTGAWATGADTLEDLATYGHALPRVLLAWRMLSKLRSTYTETLREAINPLTGRVHTCYSLAGAQTGRLASTDPNLQNIPIRTEEGRKIREAFIAAPGNVLISADYSQIELRLLAHVADIPSLRLAFLDGVDIHAMTASEMFGVPVAGMDPMVRRRAKAINFGIIYGISAFGLARQLSIPREEASAYIKSYFEKFPGIRAYMETYRALGREHGYVSTIFGRKCWLPQIKSTNPAERAFGERQAINAPLQGSAADIIKRAMIRMPSALEKAGLKARMLLQVHDELVFEAPEAEAPEVI
;
A
#
# COMPACT_ATOMS: atom_id res chain seq x y z
N LEU A 1 -1.70 26.96 -20.95
CA LEU A 1 -2.70 26.49 -19.98
C LEU A 1 -3.93 27.41 -19.88
N ALA A 2 -3.80 28.70 -20.16
CA ALA A 2 -4.93 29.65 -20.11
C ALA A 2 -6.06 29.26 -21.10
N ASP A 3 -5.71 28.72 -22.26
CA ASP A 3 -6.63 28.35 -23.34
C ASP A 3 -7.04 26.87 -23.32
N VAL A 4 -6.67 26.14 -22.24
CA VAL A 4 -6.93 24.71 -22.14
C VAL A 4 -8.09 24.48 -21.18
N GLY A 5 -9.19 23.94 -21.66
CA GLY A 5 -10.33 23.55 -20.84
C GLY A 5 -9.89 22.56 -19.75
N GLY A 6 -10.32 22.80 -18.50
CA GLY A 6 -9.96 21.94 -17.36
C GLY A 6 -8.69 22.33 -16.59
N ALA A 7 -7.92 23.33 -17.03
CA ALA A 7 -6.77 23.83 -16.30
C ALA A 7 -7.20 24.48 -14.96
N LYS A 8 -6.55 24.08 -13.86
CA LYS A 8 -6.82 24.57 -12.49
C LYS A 8 -5.72 25.50 -12.02
N LYS A 9 -6.05 26.48 -11.19
CA LYS A 9 -5.08 27.33 -10.51
C LYS A 9 -4.85 26.86 -9.08
N THR A 10 -3.62 27.06 -8.59
CA THR A 10 -3.26 26.88 -7.18
C THR A 10 -3.86 28.01 -6.33
N LYS A 11 -3.79 27.87 -5.00
CA LYS A 11 -4.21 28.93 -4.05
C LYS A 11 -3.43 30.25 -4.28
N THR A 12 -2.23 30.20 -4.82
CA THR A 12 -1.38 31.36 -5.13
C THR A 12 -1.60 31.94 -6.51
N GLY A 13 -2.59 31.44 -7.27
CA GLY A 13 -2.94 31.92 -8.61
C GLY A 13 -2.09 31.34 -9.75
N ALA A 14 -1.03 30.57 -9.47
CA ALA A 14 -0.25 29.86 -10.49
C ALA A 14 -1.06 28.68 -11.08
N TRP A 15 -0.73 28.29 -12.32
CA TRP A 15 -1.35 27.12 -12.92
C TRP A 15 -0.94 25.83 -12.18
N ALA A 16 -1.92 25.01 -11.84
CA ALA A 16 -1.67 23.72 -11.23
C ALA A 16 -1.05 22.77 -12.27
N THR A 17 0.11 22.23 -11.94
CA THR A 17 0.84 21.25 -12.76
C THR A 17 1.04 19.93 -12.04
N GLY A 18 0.21 19.62 -11.04
CA GLY A 18 0.21 18.32 -10.37
C GLY A 18 -0.06 17.18 -11.36
N ALA A 19 0.37 15.95 -11.03
CA ALA A 19 0.21 14.79 -11.89
C ALA A 19 -1.25 14.62 -12.32
N ASP A 20 -2.19 14.69 -11.37
CA ASP A 20 -3.63 14.59 -11.64
C ASP A 20 -4.13 15.59 -12.70
N THR A 21 -3.70 16.86 -12.58
CA THR A 21 -4.11 17.89 -13.53
C THR A 21 -3.51 17.65 -14.91
N LEU A 22 -2.26 17.20 -14.98
CA LEU A 22 -1.60 16.89 -16.25
C LEU A 22 -2.18 15.63 -16.90
N GLU A 23 -2.56 14.62 -16.11
CA GLU A 23 -3.26 13.44 -16.60
C GLU A 23 -4.62 13.80 -17.18
N ASP A 24 -5.42 14.62 -16.47
CA ASP A 24 -6.68 15.15 -16.99
C ASP A 24 -6.47 15.87 -18.33
N LEU A 25 -5.50 16.79 -18.41
CA LEU A 25 -5.18 17.53 -19.63
C LEU A 25 -4.70 16.61 -20.77
N ALA A 26 -3.98 15.54 -20.44
CA ALA A 26 -3.54 14.54 -21.42
C ALA A 26 -4.73 13.78 -22.03
N THR A 27 -5.81 13.55 -21.27
CA THR A 27 -7.04 12.92 -21.78
C THR A 27 -7.77 13.79 -22.78
N TYR A 28 -7.65 15.12 -22.68
CA TYR A 28 -8.18 16.06 -23.65
C TYR A 28 -7.36 16.16 -24.95
N GLY A 29 -6.35 15.31 -25.13
CA GLY A 29 -5.57 15.19 -26.37
C GLY A 29 -4.34 16.10 -26.44
N HIS A 30 -4.01 16.85 -25.36
CA HIS A 30 -2.83 17.70 -25.34
C HIS A 30 -1.53 16.88 -25.24
N ALA A 31 -0.58 17.11 -26.15
CA ALA A 31 0.70 16.38 -26.19
C ALA A 31 1.65 16.77 -25.04
N LEU A 32 1.76 18.08 -24.74
CA LEU A 32 2.70 18.60 -23.75
C LEU A 32 2.54 17.98 -22.35
N PRO A 33 1.33 17.81 -21.78
CA PRO A 33 1.15 17.12 -20.49
C PRO A 33 1.72 15.70 -20.46
N ARG A 34 1.55 14.93 -21.54
CA ARG A 34 2.11 13.56 -21.65
C ARG A 34 3.63 13.57 -21.60
N VAL A 35 4.26 14.45 -22.38
CA VAL A 35 5.72 14.60 -22.41
C VAL A 35 6.24 15.04 -21.04
N LEU A 36 5.56 15.99 -20.40
CA LEU A 36 5.95 16.50 -19.08
C LEU A 36 5.81 15.42 -17.98
N LEU A 37 4.77 14.59 -18.01
CA LEU A 37 4.60 13.47 -17.10
C LEU A 37 5.71 12.43 -17.29
N ALA A 38 6.01 12.06 -18.54
CA ALA A 38 7.10 11.13 -18.86
C ALA A 38 8.46 11.68 -18.42
N TRP A 39 8.74 12.96 -18.71
CA TRP A 39 9.98 13.61 -18.26
C TRP A 39 10.10 13.64 -16.73
N ARG A 40 9.02 13.98 -16.01
CA ARG A 40 9.01 13.97 -14.54
C ARG A 40 9.25 12.58 -13.96
N MET A 41 8.66 11.56 -14.55
CA MET A 41 8.88 10.17 -14.16
C MET A 41 10.36 9.80 -14.29
N LEU A 42 10.96 10.01 -15.46
CA LEU A 42 12.37 9.69 -15.70
C LEU A 42 13.31 10.55 -14.85
N SER A 43 13.04 11.84 -14.71
CA SER A 43 13.81 12.75 -13.86
C SER A 43 13.79 12.31 -12.40
N LYS A 44 12.63 11.88 -11.89
CA LYS A 44 12.50 11.32 -10.54
C LYS A 44 13.28 10.01 -10.38
N LEU A 45 13.19 9.10 -11.35
CA LEU A 45 13.95 7.85 -11.33
C LEU A 45 15.47 8.13 -11.28
N ARG A 46 15.93 9.08 -12.10
CA ARG A 46 17.33 9.46 -12.14
C ARG A 46 17.80 10.04 -10.80
N SER A 47 17.15 11.11 -10.34
CA SER A 47 17.62 11.85 -9.15
C SER A 47 17.39 11.08 -7.84
N THR A 48 16.29 10.30 -7.73
CA THR A 48 15.94 9.61 -6.48
C THR A 48 16.65 8.26 -6.33
N TYR A 49 16.88 7.56 -7.46
CA TYR A 49 17.39 6.19 -7.40
C TYR A 49 18.78 6.06 -8.04
N THR A 50 18.95 6.32 -9.34
CA THR A 50 20.21 6.00 -10.02
C THR A 50 21.39 6.86 -9.54
N GLU A 51 21.19 8.12 -9.24
CA GLU A 51 22.21 9.00 -8.70
C GLU A 51 22.36 8.79 -7.18
N THR A 52 21.29 8.98 -6.42
CA THR A 52 21.29 8.91 -4.96
C THR A 52 21.73 7.56 -4.41
N LEU A 53 21.29 6.44 -4.99
CA LEU A 53 21.68 5.10 -4.50
C LEU A 53 23.16 4.85 -4.71
N ARG A 54 23.74 5.32 -5.82
CA ARG A 54 25.18 5.18 -6.09
C ARG A 54 26.01 5.98 -5.11
N GLU A 55 25.56 7.20 -4.76
CA GLU A 55 26.21 8.07 -3.77
C GLU A 55 26.07 7.52 -2.34
N ALA A 56 25.00 6.76 -2.08
CA ALA A 56 24.73 6.15 -0.77
C ALA A 56 25.49 4.83 -0.53
N ILE A 57 26.32 4.37 -1.47
CA ILE A 57 27.17 3.18 -1.27
C ILE A 57 28.19 3.49 -0.19
N ASN A 58 28.14 2.73 0.92
CA ASN A 58 29.12 2.84 1.99
C ASN A 58 30.47 2.28 1.52
N PRO A 59 31.56 3.05 1.53
CA PRO A 59 32.85 2.63 1.01
C PRO A 59 33.49 1.49 1.81
N LEU A 60 33.11 1.29 3.08
CA LEU A 60 33.64 0.23 3.92
C LEU A 60 32.96 -1.12 3.66
N THR A 61 31.66 -1.11 3.33
CA THR A 61 30.87 -2.34 3.15
C THR A 61 30.59 -2.65 1.68
N GLY A 62 30.74 -1.66 0.78
CA GLY A 62 30.33 -1.76 -0.62
C GLY A 62 28.80 -1.88 -0.81
N ARG A 63 28.00 -1.58 0.22
CA ARG A 63 26.55 -1.78 0.26
C ARG A 63 25.82 -0.47 0.56
N VAL A 64 24.56 -0.40 0.17
CA VAL A 64 23.64 0.68 0.54
C VAL A 64 22.95 0.32 1.85
N HIS A 65 23.00 1.20 2.83
CA HIS A 65 22.34 1.04 4.12
C HIS A 65 21.29 2.13 4.31
N THR A 66 20.07 1.73 4.68
CA THR A 66 19.00 2.67 5.03
C THR A 66 18.97 2.90 6.54
N CYS A 67 18.35 3.99 6.95
CA CYS A 67 17.98 4.25 8.33
C CYS A 67 16.49 4.01 8.53
N TYR A 68 16.10 3.23 9.55
CA TYR A 68 14.70 3.00 9.89
C TYR A 68 14.26 3.85 11.09
N SER A 69 13.26 4.71 10.88
CA SER A 69 12.56 5.39 11.96
C SER A 69 11.44 4.53 12.51
N LEU A 70 11.44 4.29 13.83
CA LEU A 70 10.41 3.53 14.55
C LEU A 70 9.13 4.35 14.79
N ALA A 71 9.24 5.67 14.80
CA ALA A 71 8.17 6.62 15.14
C ALA A 71 7.80 7.54 13.96
N GLY A 72 8.23 7.22 12.74
CA GLY A 72 8.00 8.05 11.55
C GLY A 72 6.58 8.00 11.00
N ALA A 73 5.75 7.01 11.39
CA ALA A 73 4.38 6.85 10.93
C ALA A 73 3.41 6.68 12.09
N GLN A 74 2.24 7.34 12.03
CA GLN A 74 1.19 7.24 13.05
C GLN A 74 0.66 5.81 13.22
N THR A 75 0.66 5.02 12.15
CA THR A 75 0.28 3.60 12.17
C THR A 75 1.31 2.71 12.85
N GLY A 76 2.51 3.22 13.16
CA GLY A 76 3.62 2.44 13.70
C GLY A 76 4.39 1.64 12.65
N ARG A 77 4.12 1.84 11.34
CA ARG A 77 4.99 1.31 10.29
C ARG A 77 6.40 1.89 10.41
N LEU A 78 7.40 1.13 10.02
CA LEU A 78 8.76 1.64 9.86
C LEU A 78 8.80 2.59 8.68
N ALA A 79 9.58 3.64 8.80
CA ALA A 79 9.89 4.56 7.71
C ALA A 79 11.38 4.49 7.38
N SER A 80 11.68 4.18 6.13
CA SER A 80 13.05 4.07 5.60
C SER A 80 13.49 5.42 5.03
N THR A 81 14.67 5.89 5.45
CA THR A 81 15.27 7.16 4.98
C THR A 81 16.77 6.98 4.74
N ASP A 82 17.37 7.85 4.01
CA ASP A 82 18.80 8.03 3.80
C ASP A 82 19.58 6.79 3.33
N PRO A 83 19.19 6.15 2.22
CA PRO A 83 18.11 6.42 1.30
C PRO A 83 16.83 5.65 1.65
N ASN A 84 15.67 6.07 1.11
CA ASN A 84 14.42 5.31 1.26
C ASN A 84 14.43 4.07 0.35
N LEU A 85 14.61 2.89 0.94
CA LEU A 85 14.61 1.60 0.25
C LEU A 85 13.23 0.91 0.22
N GLN A 86 12.20 1.50 0.86
CA GLN A 86 10.82 0.97 0.83
C GLN A 86 10.05 1.39 -0.42
N ASN A 87 10.55 2.35 -1.20
CA ASN A 87 9.87 2.91 -2.37
C ASN A 87 10.57 2.60 -3.69
N ILE A 88 11.39 1.54 -3.75
CA ILE A 88 12.03 1.11 -5.00
C ILE A 88 10.93 0.77 -6.01
N PRO A 89 10.90 1.43 -7.20
CA PRO A 89 9.81 1.30 -8.14
C PRO A 89 9.73 -0.11 -8.74
N ILE A 90 8.49 -0.59 -8.98
CA ILE A 90 8.24 -1.93 -9.55
C ILE A 90 7.22 -1.91 -10.70
N ARG A 91 6.45 -0.82 -10.84
CA ARG A 91 5.31 -0.78 -11.76
C ARG A 91 5.71 -0.58 -13.22
N THR A 92 6.78 0.15 -13.47
CA THR A 92 7.29 0.43 -14.82
C THR A 92 8.48 -0.47 -15.16
N GLU A 93 8.79 -0.63 -16.44
CA GLU A 93 9.95 -1.40 -16.91
C GLU A 93 11.25 -0.77 -16.40
N GLU A 94 11.40 0.55 -16.51
CA GLU A 94 12.57 1.29 -16.01
C GLU A 94 12.72 1.13 -14.50
N GLY A 95 11.60 1.13 -13.76
CA GLY A 95 11.61 0.89 -12.32
C GLY A 95 12.08 -0.51 -11.95
N ARG A 96 11.66 -1.53 -12.72
CA ARG A 96 12.14 -2.91 -12.51
C ARG A 96 13.65 -3.05 -12.73
N LYS A 97 14.20 -2.36 -13.74
CA LYS A 97 15.66 -2.34 -13.98
C LYS A 97 16.46 -1.79 -12.80
N ILE A 98 15.88 -0.85 -12.03
CA ILE A 98 16.49 -0.37 -10.78
C ILE A 98 16.55 -1.48 -9.73
N ARG A 99 15.51 -2.32 -9.64
CA ARG A 99 15.51 -3.47 -8.72
C ARG A 99 16.56 -4.50 -9.05
N GLU A 100 16.85 -4.73 -10.33
CA GLU A 100 17.90 -5.67 -10.80
C GLU A 100 19.30 -5.26 -10.34
N ALA A 101 19.52 -3.99 -9.99
CA ALA A 101 20.78 -3.52 -9.43
C ALA A 101 21.02 -3.96 -7.97
N PHE A 102 19.98 -4.42 -7.27
CA PHE A 102 20.10 -4.96 -5.92
C PHE A 102 20.41 -6.46 -6.01
N ILE A 103 21.64 -6.79 -5.71
CA ILE A 103 22.19 -8.16 -5.80
C ILE A 103 22.65 -8.65 -4.43
N ALA A 104 22.65 -9.97 -4.24
CA ALA A 104 23.25 -10.59 -3.08
C ALA A 104 24.79 -10.59 -3.17
N ALA A 105 25.45 -10.82 -2.05
CA ALA A 105 26.89 -11.10 -2.04
C ALA A 105 27.20 -12.39 -2.84
N PRO A 106 28.42 -12.55 -3.38
CA PRO A 106 28.80 -13.77 -4.11
C PRO A 106 28.52 -15.04 -3.31
N GLY A 107 27.86 -16.01 -3.95
CA GLY A 107 27.44 -17.30 -3.34
C GLY A 107 26.16 -17.21 -2.49
N ASN A 108 25.53 -16.04 -2.41
CA ASN A 108 24.26 -15.84 -1.73
C ASN A 108 23.14 -15.49 -2.71
N VAL A 109 21.92 -15.61 -2.23
CA VAL A 109 20.68 -15.18 -2.91
C VAL A 109 19.89 -14.24 -2.03
N LEU A 110 19.05 -13.40 -2.64
CA LEU A 110 18.06 -12.60 -1.92
C LEU A 110 16.75 -13.40 -1.85
N ILE A 111 16.15 -13.45 -0.68
CA ILE A 111 14.87 -14.09 -0.42
C ILE A 111 13.91 -13.02 0.06
N SER A 112 12.75 -12.92 -0.57
CA SER A 112 11.67 -12.02 -0.19
C SER A 112 10.52 -12.83 0.40
N ALA A 113 10.15 -12.54 1.65
CA ALA A 113 9.02 -13.15 2.35
C ALA A 113 7.96 -12.08 2.63
N ASP A 114 6.83 -12.17 1.91
CA ASP A 114 5.73 -11.21 1.96
C ASP A 114 4.50 -11.82 2.66
N TYR A 115 3.90 -11.05 3.56
CA TYR A 115 2.62 -11.43 4.17
C TYR A 115 1.48 -11.26 3.16
N SER A 116 0.99 -12.36 2.62
CA SER A 116 -0.10 -12.34 1.65
C SER A 116 -1.36 -11.70 2.21
N GLN A 117 -1.71 -10.51 1.70
CA GLN A 117 -2.97 -9.79 1.98
C GLN A 117 -3.23 -9.57 3.48
N ILE A 118 -2.20 -9.26 4.27
CA ILE A 118 -2.29 -9.18 5.73
C ILE A 118 -3.40 -8.24 6.21
N GLU A 119 -3.61 -7.08 5.57
CA GLU A 119 -4.64 -6.13 5.98
C GLU A 119 -6.06 -6.66 5.74
N LEU A 120 -6.29 -7.45 4.67
CA LEU A 120 -7.57 -8.11 4.42
C LEU A 120 -7.81 -9.25 5.42
N ARG A 121 -6.78 -10.00 5.79
CA ARG A 121 -6.86 -11.03 6.84
C ARG A 121 -7.19 -10.41 8.19
N LEU A 122 -6.56 -9.28 8.52
CA LEU A 122 -6.86 -8.50 9.72
C LEU A 122 -8.29 -7.98 9.70
N LEU A 123 -8.77 -7.45 8.57
CA LEU A 123 -10.14 -7.00 8.43
C LEU A 123 -11.13 -8.15 8.65
N ALA A 124 -10.90 -9.31 8.02
CA ALA A 124 -11.74 -10.49 8.21
C ALA A 124 -11.85 -10.92 9.67
N HIS A 125 -10.73 -10.79 10.42
CA HIS A 125 -10.67 -11.10 11.84
C HIS A 125 -11.35 -10.03 12.71
N VAL A 126 -10.98 -8.75 12.54
CA VAL A 126 -11.44 -7.65 13.41
C VAL A 126 -12.91 -7.30 13.18
N ALA A 127 -13.38 -7.38 11.93
CA ALA A 127 -14.78 -7.15 11.56
C ALA A 127 -15.66 -8.41 11.67
N ASP A 128 -15.07 -9.52 12.12
CA ASP A 128 -15.72 -10.85 12.27
C ASP A 128 -16.57 -11.23 11.06
N ILE A 129 -15.94 -11.28 9.86
CA ILE A 129 -16.62 -11.61 8.61
C ILE A 129 -16.39 -13.09 8.29
N PRO A 130 -17.37 -14.00 8.59
CA PRO A 130 -17.18 -15.44 8.44
C PRO A 130 -16.81 -15.87 7.02
N SER A 131 -17.46 -15.27 6.00
CA SER A 131 -17.20 -15.59 4.60
C SER A 131 -15.75 -15.29 4.18
N LEU A 132 -15.20 -14.14 4.60
CA LEU A 132 -13.80 -13.81 4.33
C LEU A 132 -12.84 -14.70 5.11
N ARG A 133 -13.15 -15.02 6.37
CA ARG A 133 -12.33 -15.93 7.18
C ARG A 133 -12.24 -17.32 6.57
N LEU A 134 -13.38 -17.89 6.15
CA LEU A 134 -13.42 -19.19 5.48
C LEU A 134 -12.66 -19.15 4.15
N ALA A 135 -12.89 -18.11 3.34
CA ALA A 135 -12.17 -17.98 2.07
C ALA A 135 -10.64 -17.95 2.24
N PHE A 136 -10.13 -17.31 3.31
CA PHE A 136 -8.71 -17.35 3.62
C PHE A 136 -8.22 -18.71 4.12
N LEU A 137 -9.03 -19.45 4.90
CA LEU A 137 -8.69 -20.80 5.35
C LEU A 137 -8.66 -21.79 4.18
N ASP A 138 -9.59 -21.66 3.25
CA ASP A 138 -9.70 -22.52 2.07
C ASP A 138 -8.75 -22.11 0.92
N GLY A 139 -7.92 -21.08 1.13
CA GLY A 139 -6.98 -20.60 0.10
C GLY A 139 -7.64 -19.94 -1.11
N VAL A 140 -8.90 -19.49 -0.97
CA VAL A 140 -9.66 -18.83 -2.05
C VAL A 140 -9.07 -17.45 -2.34
N ASP A 141 -8.97 -17.10 -3.61
CA ASP A 141 -8.60 -15.75 -4.04
C ASP A 141 -9.70 -14.74 -3.70
N ILE A 142 -9.47 -13.94 -2.67
CA ILE A 142 -10.44 -12.95 -2.16
C ILE A 142 -10.86 -11.95 -3.24
N HIS A 143 -9.96 -11.57 -4.15
CA HIS A 143 -10.31 -10.63 -5.21
C HIS A 143 -11.20 -11.30 -6.28
N ALA A 144 -10.93 -12.56 -6.59
CA ALA A 144 -11.77 -13.34 -7.48
C ALA A 144 -13.13 -13.63 -6.83
N MET A 145 -13.17 -13.97 -5.53
CA MET A 145 -14.42 -14.13 -4.78
C MET A 145 -15.24 -12.83 -4.80
N THR A 146 -14.62 -11.69 -4.48
CA THR A 146 -15.31 -10.39 -4.53
C THR A 146 -15.82 -10.07 -5.92
N ALA A 147 -15.06 -10.37 -6.98
CA ALA A 147 -15.48 -10.17 -8.35
C ALA A 147 -16.70 -11.04 -8.69
N SER A 148 -16.70 -12.29 -8.26
CA SER A 148 -17.85 -13.21 -8.41
C SER A 148 -19.09 -12.66 -7.72
N GLU A 149 -18.95 -12.23 -6.48
CA GLU A 149 -20.07 -11.66 -5.70
C GLU A 149 -20.60 -10.33 -6.27
N MET A 150 -19.71 -9.48 -6.80
CA MET A 150 -20.08 -8.16 -7.31
C MET A 150 -20.62 -8.18 -8.74
N PHE A 151 -20.06 -9.04 -9.60
CA PHE A 151 -20.33 -9.03 -11.04
C PHE A 151 -21.05 -10.28 -11.52
N GLY A 152 -21.31 -11.27 -10.64
CA GLY A 152 -22.00 -12.51 -10.99
C GLY A 152 -21.20 -13.42 -11.95
N VAL A 153 -19.87 -13.31 -11.96
CA VAL A 153 -18.99 -14.12 -12.82
C VAL A 153 -18.37 -15.28 -12.04
N PRO A 154 -18.14 -16.46 -12.66
CA PRO A 154 -17.51 -17.58 -11.96
C PRO A 154 -16.06 -17.25 -11.56
N VAL A 155 -15.61 -17.80 -10.42
CA VAL A 155 -14.22 -17.66 -9.95
C VAL A 155 -13.24 -18.38 -10.87
N ALA A 156 -13.61 -19.58 -11.33
CA ALA A 156 -12.79 -20.36 -12.25
C ALA A 156 -12.75 -19.71 -13.64
N GLY A 157 -11.56 -19.51 -14.17
CA GLY A 157 -11.36 -18.90 -15.50
C GLY A 157 -11.69 -17.40 -15.56
N MET A 158 -11.72 -16.72 -14.41
CA MET A 158 -12.03 -15.29 -14.35
C MET A 158 -11.07 -14.45 -15.19
N ASP A 159 -11.62 -13.47 -15.93
CA ASP A 159 -10.86 -12.47 -16.66
C ASP A 159 -9.96 -11.68 -15.68
N PRO A 160 -8.64 -11.59 -15.93
CA PRO A 160 -7.71 -10.84 -15.11
C PRO A 160 -8.10 -9.36 -14.91
N MET A 161 -8.77 -8.74 -15.88
CA MET A 161 -9.26 -7.35 -15.77
C MET A 161 -10.40 -7.22 -14.77
N VAL A 162 -11.32 -8.20 -14.74
CA VAL A 162 -12.43 -8.25 -13.77
C VAL A 162 -11.88 -8.43 -12.36
N ARG A 163 -10.94 -9.36 -12.17
CA ARG A 163 -10.24 -9.57 -10.91
C ARG A 163 -9.49 -8.29 -10.46
N ARG A 164 -8.83 -7.59 -11.39
CA ARG A 164 -8.12 -6.33 -11.11
C ARG A 164 -9.08 -5.22 -10.66
N ARG A 165 -10.28 -5.12 -11.26
CA ARG A 165 -11.34 -4.19 -10.82
C ARG A 165 -11.78 -4.51 -9.40
N ALA A 166 -12.07 -5.78 -9.09
CA ALA A 166 -12.44 -6.19 -7.74
C ALA A 166 -11.33 -5.90 -6.71
N LYS A 167 -10.06 -6.10 -7.07
CA LYS A 167 -8.93 -5.70 -6.23
C LYS A 167 -8.94 -4.20 -5.93
N ALA A 168 -9.19 -3.35 -6.93
CA ALA A 168 -9.27 -1.90 -6.76
C ALA A 168 -10.47 -1.50 -5.89
N ILE A 169 -11.61 -2.18 -6.03
CA ILE A 169 -12.81 -1.97 -5.21
C ILE A 169 -12.54 -2.37 -3.76
N ASN A 170 -12.00 -3.56 -3.51
CA ASN A 170 -11.68 -4.05 -2.18
C ASN A 170 -10.80 -3.07 -1.41
N PHE A 171 -9.64 -2.76 -1.95
CA PHE A 171 -8.71 -1.84 -1.28
C PHE A 171 -9.27 -0.41 -1.20
N GLY A 172 -9.90 0.07 -2.28
CA GLY A 172 -10.48 1.41 -2.29
C GLY A 172 -11.52 1.57 -1.18
N ILE A 173 -12.50 0.67 -1.07
CA ILE A 173 -13.58 0.76 -0.08
C ILE A 173 -13.04 0.61 1.33
N ILE A 174 -12.17 -0.36 1.58
CA ILE A 174 -11.57 -0.61 2.89
C ILE A 174 -10.80 0.61 3.37
N TYR A 175 -10.13 1.32 2.47
CA TYR A 175 -9.42 2.57 2.81
C TYR A 175 -10.32 3.83 2.76
N GLY A 176 -11.63 3.66 2.62
CA GLY A 176 -12.59 4.75 2.69
C GLY A 176 -12.60 5.64 1.45
N ILE A 177 -12.39 5.06 0.26
CA ILE A 177 -12.49 5.79 -1.01
C ILE A 177 -13.90 6.33 -1.22
N SER A 178 -14.00 7.54 -1.75
CA SER A 178 -15.29 8.09 -2.18
C SER A 178 -15.71 7.54 -3.55
N ALA A 179 -17.00 7.64 -3.90
CA ALA A 179 -17.49 7.28 -5.23
C ALA A 179 -16.75 8.04 -6.34
N PHE A 180 -16.38 9.31 -6.10
CA PHE A 180 -15.57 10.09 -7.02
C PHE A 180 -14.14 9.50 -7.19
N GLY A 181 -13.50 9.12 -6.10
CA GLY A 181 -12.16 8.50 -6.13
C GLY A 181 -12.18 7.14 -6.83
N LEU A 182 -13.20 6.31 -6.56
CA LEU A 182 -13.35 5.00 -7.19
C LEU A 182 -13.64 5.12 -8.69
N ALA A 183 -14.53 6.04 -9.08
CA ALA A 183 -14.84 6.34 -10.48
C ALA A 183 -13.58 6.69 -11.28
N ARG A 184 -12.73 7.55 -10.72
CA ARG A 184 -11.46 7.95 -11.31
C ARG A 184 -10.47 6.79 -11.42
N GLN A 185 -10.35 5.98 -10.37
CA GLN A 185 -9.43 4.83 -10.33
C GLN A 185 -9.80 3.74 -11.35
N LEU A 186 -11.09 3.53 -11.57
CA LEU A 186 -11.62 2.51 -12.50
C LEU A 186 -11.93 3.07 -13.90
N SER A 187 -11.85 4.39 -14.09
CA SER A 187 -12.26 5.08 -15.33
C SER A 187 -13.71 4.78 -15.72
N ILE A 188 -14.63 4.85 -14.73
CA ILE A 188 -16.08 4.60 -14.88
C ILE A 188 -16.89 5.83 -14.44
N PRO A 189 -18.18 5.92 -14.79
CA PRO A 189 -19.08 6.95 -14.27
C PRO A 189 -19.20 6.92 -12.76
N ARG A 190 -19.42 8.09 -12.13
CA ARG A 190 -19.58 8.21 -10.67
C ARG A 190 -20.77 7.43 -10.13
N GLU A 191 -21.85 7.37 -10.89
CA GLU A 191 -23.07 6.63 -10.58
C GLU A 191 -22.78 5.14 -10.47
N GLU A 192 -22.00 4.59 -11.41
CA GLU A 192 -21.57 3.18 -11.42
C GLU A 192 -20.65 2.89 -10.23
N ALA A 193 -19.68 3.76 -9.93
CA ALA A 193 -18.84 3.63 -8.75
C ALA A 193 -19.66 3.67 -7.44
N SER A 194 -20.68 4.53 -7.37
CA SER A 194 -21.59 4.60 -6.23
C SER A 194 -22.40 3.31 -6.06
N ALA A 195 -22.88 2.73 -7.17
CA ALA A 195 -23.58 1.45 -7.18
C ALA A 195 -22.67 0.30 -6.70
N TYR A 196 -21.41 0.28 -7.14
CA TYR A 196 -20.43 -0.70 -6.65
C TYR A 196 -20.19 -0.59 -5.14
N ILE A 197 -20.01 0.61 -4.61
CA ILE A 197 -19.84 0.81 -3.16
C ILE A 197 -21.08 0.32 -2.38
N LYS A 198 -22.28 0.63 -2.88
CA LYS A 198 -23.53 0.18 -2.26
C LYS A 198 -23.63 -1.34 -2.25
N SER A 199 -23.48 -1.98 -3.41
CA SER A 199 -23.52 -3.44 -3.56
C SER A 199 -22.45 -4.13 -2.70
N TYR A 200 -21.25 -3.57 -2.61
CA TYR A 200 -20.19 -4.10 -1.77
C TYR A 200 -20.59 -4.15 -0.29
N PHE A 201 -21.19 -3.08 0.23
CA PHE A 201 -21.66 -3.05 1.63
C PHE A 201 -22.89 -3.90 1.89
N GLU A 202 -23.70 -4.18 0.86
CA GLU A 202 -24.82 -5.14 0.94
C GLU A 202 -24.28 -6.57 1.05
N LYS A 203 -23.23 -6.90 0.31
CA LYS A 203 -22.57 -8.22 0.34
C LYS A 203 -21.72 -8.43 1.59
N PHE A 204 -21.07 -7.37 2.06
CA PHE A 204 -20.16 -7.40 3.22
C PHE A 204 -20.60 -6.40 4.29
N PRO A 205 -21.76 -6.60 4.95
CA PRO A 205 -22.28 -5.64 5.94
C PRO A 205 -21.36 -5.47 7.15
N GLY A 206 -20.58 -6.50 7.53
CA GLY A 206 -19.59 -6.42 8.60
C GLY A 206 -18.50 -5.37 8.35
N ILE A 207 -18.15 -5.11 7.07
CA ILE A 207 -17.17 -4.07 6.73
C ILE A 207 -17.75 -2.68 7.02
N ARG A 208 -19.02 -2.44 6.69
CA ARG A 208 -19.70 -1.19 7.03
C ARG A 208 -19.74 -0.98 8.54
N ALA A 209 -20.16 -1.98 9.30
CA ALA A 209 -20.24 -1.93 10.75
C ALA A 209 -18.87 -1.65 11.36
N TYR A 210 -17.81 -2.29 10.89
CA TYR A 210 -16.44 -2.00 11.28
C TYR A 210 -16.08 -0.52 11.06
N MET A 211 -16.33 0.02 9.87
CA MET A 211 -16.00 1.40 9.54
C MET A 211 -16.74 2.41 10.42
N GLU A 212 -18.02 2.17 10.67
CA GLU A 212 -18.85 3.03 11.54
C GLU A 212 -18.37 2.98 13.00
N THR A 213 -18.10 1.79 13.52
CA THR A 213 -17.57 1.57 14.87
C THR A 213 -16.24 2.30 15.08
N TYR A 214 -15.28 2.13 14.18
CA TYR A 214 -13.97 2.75 14.36
C TYR A 214 -13.98 4.27 14.14
N ARG A 215 -14.87 4.79 13.30
CA ARG A 215 -15.12 6.26 13.24
C ARG A 215 -15.71 6.79 14.54
N ALA A 216 -16.66 6.09 15.13
CA ALA A 216 -17.28 6.47 16.40
C ALA A 216 -16.24 6.46 17.53
N LEU A 217 -15.49 5.36 17.69
CA LEU A 217 -14.40 5.26 18.68
C LEU A 217 -13.36 6.37 18.51
N GLY A 218 -12.95 6.63 17.25
CA GLY A 218 -12.00 7.70 16.97
C GLY A 218 -12.52 9.08 17.37
N ARG A 219 -13.78 9.39 17.10
CA ARG A 219 -14.41 10.67 17.49
C ARG A 219 -14.53 10.80 19.01
N GLU A 220 -14.88 9.72 19.68
CA GLU A 220 -15.03 9.68 21.13
C GLU A 220 -13.68 9.86 21.83
N HIS A 221 -12.72 9.00 21.52
CA HIS A 221 -11.47 8.90 22.27
C HIS A 221 -10.32 9.74 21.69
N GLY A 222 -10.39 10.16 20.42
CA GLY A 222 -9.27 10.81 19.71
C GLY A 222 -8.17 9.84 19.27
N TYR A 223 -8.38 8.53 19.46
CA TYR A 223 -7.48 7.47 18.98
C TYR A 223 -8.28 6.19 18.65
N VAL A 224 -7.64 5.29 17.92
CA VAL A 224 -8.05 3.90 17.75
C VAL A 224 -6.90 2.97 18.14
N SER A 225 -7.17 1.69 18.35
CA SER A 225 -6.15 0.74 18.81
C SER A 225 -5.94 -0.40 17.81
N THR A 226 -4.72 -0.92 17.76
CA THR A 226 -4.39 -2.19 17.10
C THR A 226 -4.95 -3.37 17.88
N ILE A 227 -4.93 -4.58 17.30
CA ILE A 227 -5.30 -5.83 17.99
C ILE A 227 -4.40 -6.13 19.20
N PHE A 228 -3.24 -5.48 19.31
CA PHE A 228 -2.31 -5.57 20.43
C PHE A 228 -2.46 -4.44 21.44
N GLY A 229 -3.46 -3.55 21.29
CA GLY A 229 -3.75 -2.46 22.21
C GLY A 229 -2.90 -1.20 22.00
N ARG A 230 -2.02 -1.16 20.98
CA ARG A 230 -1.24 0.06 20.69
C ARG A 230 -2.16 1.15 20.14
N LYS A 231 -2.13 2.33 20.76
CA LYS A 231 -2.95 3.48 20.38
C LYS A 231 -2.39 4.18 19.14
N CYS A 232 -3.26 4.47 18.19
CA CYS A 232 -3.00 5.31 17.02
C CYS A 232 -3.80 6.60 17.18
N TRP A 233 -3.12 7.72 17.44
CA TRP A 233 -3.74 9.00 17.69
C TRP A 233 -4.26 9.64 16.40
N LEU A 234 -5.41 10.31 16.49
CA LEU A 234 -6.15 10.89 15.37
C LEU A 234 -6.40 12.39 15.57
N PRO A 235 -5.38 13.24 15.52
CA PRO A 235 -5.52 14.65 15.88
C PRO A 235 -6.53 15.41 14.99
N GLN A 236 -6.70 14.98 13.72
CA GLN A 236 -7.59 15.66 12.77
C GLN A 236 -9.06 15.21 12.88
N ILE A 237 -9.40 14.18 13.66
CA ILE A 237 -10.76 13.58 13.62
C ILE A 237 -11.84 14.53 14.17
N LYS A 238 -11.45 15.47 15.02
CA LYS A 238 -12.33 16.51 15.60
C LYS A 238 -12.16 17.88 14.94
N SER A 239 -11.42 17.97 13.82
CA SER A 239 -11.21 19.25 13.12
C SER A 239 -12.53 19.83 12.61
N THR A 240 -12.66 21.13 12.70
CA THR A 240 -13.76 21.91 12.10
C THR A 240 -13.65 21.97 10.57
N ASN A 241 -12.43 21.81 10.03
CA ASN A 241 -12.20 21.72 8.60
C ASN A 241 -12.70 20.36 8.05
N PRO A 242 -13.68 20.36 7.12
CA PRO A 242 -14.25 19.10 6.59
C PRO A 242 -13.23 18.19 5.94
N ALA A 243 -12.21 18.71 5.26
CA ALA A 243 -11.18 17.93 4.60
C ALA A 243 -10.26 17.21 5.60
N GLU A 244 -9.85 17.92 6.66
CA GLU A 244 -9.05 17.34 7.75
C GLU A 244 -9.85 16.31 8.53
N ARG A 245 -11.12 16.60 8.85
CA ARG A 245 -12.00 15.65 9.53
C ARG A 245 -12.18 14.37 8.70
N ALA A 246 -12.46 14.51 7.41
CA ALA A 246 -12.56 13.35 6.51
C ALA A 246 -11.25 12.54 6.42
N PHE A 247 -10.10 13.22 6.50
CA PHE A 247 -8.80 12.54 6.61
C PHE A 247 -8.70 11.77 7.93
N GLY A 248 -9.02 12.38 9.06
CA GLY A 248 -9.04 11.73 10.38
C GLY A 248 -9.97 10.53 10.44
N GLU A 249 -11.15 10.61 9.81
CA GLU A 249 -12.11 9.50 9.71
C GLU A 249 -11.56 8.33 8.88
N ARG A 250 -10.84 8.60 7.77
CA ARG A 250 -10.14 7.55 7.02
C ARG A 250 -9.00 6.93 7.84
N GLN A 251 -8.27 7.73 8.60
CA GLN A 251 -7.24 7.21 9.50
C GLN A 251 -7.84 6.33 10.60
N ALA A 252 -9.02 6.67 11.14
CA ALA A 252 -9.71 5.82 12.12
C ALA A 252 -10.03 4.42 11.61
N ILE A 253 -10.36 4.29 10.33
CA ILE A 253 -10.64 3.01 9.68
C ILE A 253 -9.34 2.24 9.40
N ASN A 254 -8.32 2.93 8.89
CA ASN A 254 -7.11 2.31 8.37
C ASN A 254 -6.09 1.97 9.45
N ALA A 255 -5.96 2.82 10.47
CA ALA A 255 -4.92 2.68 11.48
C ALA A 255 -5.00 1.37 12.29
N PRO A 256 -6.18 0.82 12.64
CA PRO A 256 -6.25 -0.48 13.32
C PRO A 256 -5.67 -1.62 12.46
N LEU A 257 -5.95 -1.64 11.17
CA LEU A 257 -5.48 -2.69 10.25
C LEU A 257 -3.99 -2.52 9.93
N GLN A 258 -3.60 -1.34 9.44
CA GLN A 258 -2.21 -1.03 9.12
C GLN A 258 -1.30 -1.10 10.35
N GLY A 259 -1.79 -0.62 11.49
CA GLY A 259 -1.07 -0.68 12.75
C GLY A 259 -0.89 -2.11 13.25
N SER A 260 -1.93 -2.93 13.16
CA SER A 260 -1.84 -4.35 13.54
C SER A 260 -0.88 -5.12 12.63
N ALA A 261 -0.91 -4.84 11.32
CA ALA A 261 0.06 -5.40 10.37
C ALA A 261 1.50 -5.00 10.73
N ALA A 262 1.72 -3.72 11.07
CA ALA A 262 3.02 -3.23 11.52
C ALA A 262 3.48 -3.90 12.83
N ASP A 263 2.56 -4.15 13.77
CA ASP A 263 2.87 -4.84 15.02
C ASP A 263 3.22 -6.31 14.77
N ILE A 264 2.53 -6.99 13.85
CA ILE A 264 2.81 -8.39 13.47
C ILE A 264 4.21 -8.49 12.84
N ILE A 265 4.52 -7.68 11.83
CA ILE A 265 5.81 -7.78 11.16
C ILE A 265 6.97 -7.42 12.09
N LYS A 266 6.81 -6.42 12.97
CA LYS A 266 7.82 -6.11 13.98
C LYS A 266 8.08 -7.25 14.95
N ARG A 267 7.02 -7.97 15.37
CA ARG A 267 7.14 -9.17 16.21
C ARG A 267 7.86 -10.30 15.47
N ALA A 268 7.60 -10.48 14.16
CA ALA A 268 8.35 -11.41 13.33
C ALA A 268 9.83 -11.01 13.25
N MET A 269 10.12 -9.74 12.97
CA MET A 269 11.51 -9.22 12.92
C MET A 269 12.29 -9.47 14.21
N ILE A 270 11.66 -9.27 15.38
CA ILE A 270 12.30 -9.50 16.69
C ILE A 270 12.64 -10.99 16.92
N ARG A 271 11.80 -11.90 16.42
CA ARG A 271 11.95 -13.34 16.61
C ARG A 271 12.87 -14.00 15.58
N MET A 272 12.97 -13.40 14.39
CA MET A 272 13.66 -14.00 13.25
C MET A 272 15.15 -14.30 13.50
N PRO A 273 15.97 -13.38 14.07
CA PRO A 273 17.40 -13.68 14.28
C PRO A 273 17.61 -14.93 15.12
N SER A 274 16.89 -15.07 16.26
CA SER A 274 17.04 -16.24 17.11
C SER A 274 16.44 -17.53 16.51
N ALA A 275 15.46 -17.41 15.60
CA ALA A 275 14.92 -18.55 14.88
C ALA A 275 15.93 -19.08 13.85
N LEU A 276 16.56 -18.21 13.09
CA LEU A 276 17.61 -18.57 12.13
C LEU A 276 18.83 -19.19 12.83
N GLU A 277 19.27 -18.60 13.95
CA GLU A 277 20.37 -19.12 14.75
C GLU A 277 20.08 -20.54 15.28
N LYS A 278 18.88 -20.77 15.84
CA LYS A 278 18.46 -22.09 16.32
C LYS A 278 18.35 -23.14 15.22
N ALA A 279 17.99 -22.72 14.01
CA ALA A 279 17.97 -23.59 12.84
C ALA A 279 19.38 -23.84 12.23
N GLY A 280 20.43 -23.15 12.75
CA GLY A 280 21.79 -23.26 12.23
C GLY A 280 21.99 -22.58 10.88
N LEU A 281 21.05 -21.71 10.47
CA LEU A 281 21.06 -21.02 9.19
C LEU A 281 21.86 -19.72 9.23
N LYS A 282 22.63 -19.44 8.17
CA LYS A 282 23.46 -18.23 8.02
C LYS A 282 22.70 -17.07 7.36
N ALA A 283 21.42 -17.25 7.09
CA ALA A 283 20.57 -16.21 6.51
C ALA A 283 20.54 -14.96 7.40
N ARG A 284 20.55 -13.80 6.79
CA ARG A 284 20.48 -12.50 7.47
C ARG A 284 19.29 -11.71 6.98
N MET A 285 18.49 -11.18 7.89
CA MET A 285 17.44 -10.23 7.56
C MET A 285 18.08 -8.88 7.22
N LEU A 286 17.83 -8.38 6.02
CA LEU A 286 18.42 -7.15 5.49
C LEU A 286 17.49 -5.96 5.58
N LEU A 287 16.26 -6.11 5.09
CA LEU A 287 15.30 -5.01 4.93
C LEU A 287 13.89 -5.45 5.35
N GLN A 288 13.13 -4.45 5.78
CA GLN A 288 11.69 -4.52 5.91
C GLN A 288 11.07 -3.54 4.91
N VAL A 289 10.17 -4.03 4.04
CA VAL A 289 9.51 -3.24 3.01
C VAL A 289 8.00 -3.45 3.10
N HIS A 290 7.26 -2.49 3.69
CA HIS A 290 5.80 -2.55 3.91
C HIS A 290 5.38 -3.77 4.74
N ASP A 291 5.00 -4.87 4.12
CA ASP A 291 4.59 -6.16 4.68
C ASP A 291 5.52 -7.33 4.30
N GLU A 292 6.69 -7.00 3.79
CA GLU A 292 7.74 -7.89 3.28
C GLU A 292 9.00 -7.81 4.14
N LEU A 293 9.67 -8.95 4.34
CA LEU A 293 11.03 -9.05 4.87
C LEU A 293 11.96 -9.57 3.79
N VAL A 294 13.09 -8.90 3.59
CA VAL A 294 14.11 -9.31 2.64
C VAL A 294 15.30 -9.89 3.39
N PHE A 295 15.71 -11.08 3.00
CA PHE A 295 16.85 -11.80 3.55
C PHE A 295 17.94 -11.99 2.49
N GLU A 296 19.15 -12.20 2.96
CA GLU A 296 20.27 -12.72 2.19
C GLU A 296 20.73 -14.02 2.82
N ALA A 297 20.82 -15.09 2.03
CA ALA A 297 21.23 -16.41 2.51
C ALA A 297 22.19 -17.06 1.51
N PRO A 298 23.08 -17.95 1.98
CA PRO A 298 23.80 -18.85 1.10
C PRO A 298 22.83 -19.60 0.16
N GLU A 299 23.14 -19.69 -1.12
CA GLU A 299 22.26 -20.31 -2.11
C GLU A 299 21.84 -21.75 -1.71
N ALA A 300 22.77 -22.50 -1.12
CA ALA A 300 22.50 -23.86 -0.66
C ALA A 300 21.50 -23.94 0.52
N GLU A 301 21.38 -22.87 1.32
CA GLU A 301 20.46 -22.81 2.47
C GLU A 301 19.09 -22.21 2.10
N ALA A 302 18.96 -21.65 0.90
CA ALA A 302 17.73 -20.95 0.50
C ALA A 302 16.44 -21.79 0.64
N PRO A 303 16.40 -23.10 0.30
CA PRO A 303 15.20 -23.93 0.49
C PRO A 303 14.79 -24.11 1.97
N GLU A 304 15.74 -24.03 2.89
CA GLU A 304 15.47 -24.18 4.33
C GLU A 304 15.06 -22.88 5.01
N VAL A 305 15.41 -21.75 4.38
CA VAL A 305 15.01 -20.42 4.86
C VAL A 305 13.56 -20.08 4.43
N ILE A 306 13.07 -20.63 3.32
CA ILE A 306 11.72 -20.45 2.79
C ILE A 306 10.74 -21.38 3.50
#